data_09f53f76facb73761096fcb3b6148c78
#
_entry.id   09f53f76facb73761096fcb3b6148c78
#
_cell.length_a   1.000
_cell.length_b   1.000
_cell.length_c   1.000
_cell.angle_alpha   90.00
_cell.angle_beta   90.00
_cell.angle_gamma   90.00
#
_symmetry.space_group_name_H-M   'P 1'
#
loop_
_entity.id
_entity.type
_entity.pdbx_description
1 polymer ?
#
loop_
_entity_poly.entity_id
_entity_poly.type
_entity_poly.pdbx_seq_one_letter_code
_entity_poly.pdbx_strand_id
1 'polypeptide(L)'
;MAKSDHKRHSAKHKIDRRLGVNLWGRPKSPLNSREYGPGQHGQRRKKPTDFGVQLMAKQKLKGYYGNIGEKQFKKYYQKAVRAKGDTGQNLVGILEMRLDAVLYRSKMVPTVFAARQVTNHGHVLLNGKRCNIASVLLRPGDEIALKEKAKNIPAVLEAIASVERDVPEYVEADHNKFTARFVRVPTLDEVPYPVQMEPNLVVEYYSR
;
A
#
# COMPACT_ATOMS: atom_id res chain seq x y z
N MET A 1 14.96 -24.20 -14.88
CA MET A 1 13.97 -23.15 -14.54
C MET A 1 14.71 -21.83 -14.39
N ALA A 2 14.55 -20.92 -15.33
CA ALA A 2 15.20 -19.62 -15.28
C ALA A 2 14.60 -18.82 -14.09
N LYS A 3 15.45 -18.44 -13.13
CA LYS A 3 15.08 -17.46 -12.09
C LYS A 3 14.70 -16.18 -12.82
N SER A 4 13.44 -15.78 -12.74
CA SER A 4 13.03 -14.47 -13.22
C SER A 4 13.82 -13.44 -12.46
N ASP A 5 14.73 -12.78 -13.15
CA ASP A 5 15.53 -11.68 -12.63
C ASP A 5 14.58 -10.51 -12.35
N HIS A 6 13.95 -10.52 -11.19
CA HIS A 6 13.16 -9.40 -10.72
C HIS A 6 14.13 -8.25 -10.45
N LYS A 7 14.45 -7.53 -11.53
CA LYS A 7 15.19 -6.27 -11.44
C LYS A 7 14.57 -5.44 -10.32
N ARG A 8 15.38 -5.11 -9.33
CA ARG A 8 14.98 -4.21 -8.25
C ARG A 8 14.31 -3.00 -8.85
N HIS A 9 13.11 -2.70 -8.35
CA HIS A 9 12.37 -1.55 -8.82
C HIS A 9 13.24 -0.29 -8.76
N SER A 10 13.10 0.50 -9.80
CA SER A 10 13.63 1.86 -9.85
C SER A 10 13.29 2.62 -8.57
N ALA A 11 14.09 3.64 -8.25
CA ALA A 11 13.92 4.47 -7.05
C ALA A 11 12.44 4.76 -6.75
N LYS A 12 12.03 4.53 -5.50
CA LYS A 12 10.63 4.58 -5.04
C LYS A 12 9.87 5.83 -5.51
N HIS A 13 10.53 6.97 -5.44
CA HIS A 13 9.93 8.26 -5.78
C HIS A 13 9.89 8.60 -7.29
N LYS A 14 10.39 7.74 -8.17
CA LYS A 14 10.13 7.90 -9.61
C LYS A 14 8.65 7.73 -9.94
N ILE A 15 7.91 6.99 -9.10
CA ILE A 15 6.46 6.81 -9.30
C ILE A 15 5.71 8.12 -9.02
N ASP A 16 6.07 8.87 -7.98
CA ASP A 16 5.47 10.16 -7.64
C ASP A 16 5.60 11.12 -8.82
N ARG A 17 6.80 11.27 -9.37
CA ARG A 17 7.06 12.11 -10.54
C ARG A 17 6.35 11.63 -11.80
N ARG A 18 6.22 10.32 -12.00
CA ARG A 18 5.51 9.76 -13.17
C ARG A 18 4.01 10.02 -13.10
N LEU A 19 3.44 9.96 -11.90
CA LEU A 19 2.02 10.16 -11.66
C LEU A 19 1.68 11.64 -11.42
N GLY A 20 2.67 12.50 -11.19
CA GLY A 20 2.48 13.91 -10.86
C GLY A 20 1.82 14.13 -9.49
N VAL A 21 1.92 13.16 -8.58
CA VAL A 21 1.32 13.23 -7.23
C VAL A 21 2.28 12.72 -6.18
N ASN A 22 2.27 13.33 -4.99
CA ASN A 22 3.02 12.85 -3.82
C ASN A 22 2.25 11.67 -3.19
N LEU A 23 2.48 10.47 -3.71
CA LEU A 23 1.66 9.28 -3.46
C LEU A 23 1.54 8.90 -1.99
N TRP A 24 2.55 9.19 -1.18
CA TRP A 24 2.59 8.88 0.24
C TRP A 24 2.57 10.10 1.16
N GLY A 25 2.29 11.31 0.63
CA GLY A 25 2.20 12.55 1.42
C GLY A 25 3.51 12.98 2.08
N ARG A 26 4.67 12.53 1.58
CA ARG A 26 5.95 12.78 2.25
C ARG A 26 6.48 14.19 2.00
N PRO A 27 6.95 14.91 3.04
CA PRO A 27 7.54 16.24 2.87
C PRO A 27 8.73 16.26 1.92
N LYS A 28 9.55 15.23 1.94
CA LYS A 28 10.76 15.08 1.09
C LYS A 28 10.48 14.33 -0.23
N SER A 29 9.28 14.45 -0.81
CA SER A 29 9.04 13.88 -2.13
C SER A 29 9.82 14.64 -3.21
N PRO A 30 10.52 13.96 -4.15
CA PRO A 30 11.18 14.60 -5.27
C PRO A 30 10.23 15.36 -6.20
N LEU A 31 8.94 15.14 -6.11
CA LEU A 31 7.95 15.90 -6.84
C LEU A 31 7.93 17.37 -6.41
N ASN A 32 8.17 17.63 -5.11
CA ASN A 32 8.18 18.99 -4.57
C ASN A 32 9.29 19.88 -5.17
N SER A 33 10.38 19.27 -5.67
CA SER A 33 11.48 19.97 -6.33
C SER A 33 11.49 19.83 -7.85
N ARG A 34 10.82 18.80 -8.39
CA ARG A 34 10.81 18.46 -9.82
C ARG A 34 9.42 17.98 -10.24
N GLU A 35 8.54 18.89 -10.59
CA GLU A 35 7.14 18.64 -10.94
C GLU A 35 6.92 17.93 -12.29
N TYR A 36 7.98 17.56 -12.97
CA TYR A 36 7.92 16.87 -14.26
C TYR A 36 8.30 15.39 -14.15
N GLY A 37 7.85 14.61 -15.12
CA GLY A 37 8.08 13.17 -15.18
C GLY A 37 9.57 12.80 -15.19
N PRO A 38 9.95 11.56 -14.84
CA PRO A 38 11.32 11.10 -14.89
C PRO A 38 11.77 10.83 -16.33
N GLY A 39 13.07 10.99 -16.59
CA GLY A 39 13.73 10.72 -17.88
C GLY A 39 13.88 11.94 -18.79
N GLN A 40 14.56 11.76 -19.92
CA GLN A 40 14.89 12.82 -20.87
C GLN A 40 13.67 13.57 -21.40
N HIS A 41 12.57 12.86 -21.59
CA HIS A 41 11.31 13.43 -22.11
C HIS A 41 10.29 13.81 -21.04
N GLY A 42 10.69 13.82 -19.77
CA GLY A 42 9.78 14.07 -18.63
C GLY A 42 9.09 15.43 -18.65
N GLN A 43 9.69 16.43 -19.28
CA GLN A 43 9.13 17.79 -19.39
C GLN A 43 8.05 17.92 -20.49
N ARG A 44 7.94 16.95 -21.40
CA ARG A 44 6.91 16.99 -22.45
C ARG A 44 5.54 16.79 -21.83
N ARG A 45 4.68 17.80 -21.92
CA ARG A 45 3.26 17.73 -21.55
C ARG A 45 2.47 17.13 -22.72
N LYS A 46 1.79 16.02 -22.48
CA LYS A 46 0.82 15.43 -23.41
C LYS A 46 -0.54 15.38 -22.70
N LYS A 47 -1.60 15.74 -23.42
CA LYS A 47 -2.98 15.49 -22.93
C LYS A 47 -3.15 13.98 -22.80
N PRO A 48 -3.50 13.45 -21.62
CA PRO A 48 -3.74 12.03 -21.47
C PRO A 48 -4.99 11.62 -22.27
N THR A 49 -4.95 10.45 -22.86
CA THR A 49 -6.14 9.79 -23.42
C THR A 49 -6.97 9.17 -22.29
N ASP A 50 -8.23 8.83 -22.53
CA ASP A 50 -9.09 8.17 -21.53
C ASP A 50 -8.45 6.89 -20.99
N PHE A 51 -7.89 6.07 -21.90
CA PHE A 51 -7.10 4.90 -21.50
C PHE A 51 -5.89 5.29 -20.62
N GLY A 52 -5.23 6.39 -20.95
CA GLY A 52 -4.10 6.90 -20.17
C GLY A 52 -4.51 7.31 -18.76
N VAL A 53 -5.68 7.93 -18.60
CA VAL A 53 -6.24 8.33 -17.30
C VAL A 53 -6.54 7.09 -16.45
N GLN A 54 -7.23 6.10 -17.02
CA GLN A 54 -7.55 4.83 -16.35
C GLN A 54 -6.28 4.06 -15.96
N LEU A 55 -5.28 4.01 -16.86
CA LEU A 55 -3.99 3.39 -16.58
C LEU A 55 -3.27 4.10 -15.43
N MET A 56 -3.28 5.43 -15.39
CA MET A 56 -2.67 6.21 -14.31
C MET A 56 -3.38 5.97 -12.98
N ALA A 57 -4.71 5.93 -12.94
CA ALA A 57 -5.48 5.59 -11.74
C ALA A 57 -5.10 4.21 -11.20
N LYS A 58 -5.00 3.21 -12.09
CA LYS A 58 -4.52 1.86 -11.72
C LYS A 58 -3.09 1.90 -11.16
N GLN A 59 -2.17 2.60 -11.81
CA GLN A 59 -0.78 2.68 -11.35
C GLN A 59 -0.67 3.44 -10.02
N LYS A 60 -1.50 4.46 -9.80
CA LYS A 60 -1.60 5.19 -8.54
C LYS A 60 -2.00 4.25 -7.40
N LEU A 61 -3.12 3.56 -7.54
CA LEU A 61 -3.62 2.64 -6.53
C LEU A 61 -2.63 1.48 -6.27
N LYS A 62 -2.15 0.82 -7.32
CA LYS A 62 -1.14 -0.24 -7.23
C LYS A 62 0.17 0.22 -6.59
N GLY A 63 0.60 1.43 -6.93
CA GLY A 63 1.83 2.06 -6.43
C GLY A 63 1.77 2.33 -4.94
N TYR A 64 0.65 2.87 -4.47
CA TYR A 64 0.43 3.21 -3.07
C TYR A 64 0.69 2.02 -2.14
N TYR A 65 0.19 0.83 -2.50
CA TYR A 65 0.42 -0.42 -1.76
C TYR A 65 1.79 -1.07 -2.05
N GLY A 66 2.82 -0.26 -2.27
CA GLY A 66 4.19 -0.72 -2.45
C GLY A 66 4.43 -1.37 -3.81
N ASN A 67 3.80 -0.89 -4.85
CA ASN A 67 3.94 -1.35 -6.22
C ASN A 67 3.66 -2.86 -6.37
N ILE A 68 2.45 -3.28 -6.00
CA ILE A 68 1.98 -4.66 -6.16
C ILE A 68 2.17 -5.12 -7.62
N GLY A 69 2.64 -6.36 -7.82
CA GLY A 69 2.79 -6.93 -9.16
C GLY A 69 1.46 -7.01 -9.92
N GLU A 70 1.48 -6.79 -11.23
CA GLU A 70 0.27 -6.72 -12.06
C GLU A 70 -0.60 -7.98 -11.97
N LYS A 71 0.01 -9.15 -12.01
CA LYS A 71 -0.68 -10.45 -11.88
C LYS A 71 -1.43 -10.55 -10.54
N GLN A 72 -0.81 -10.07 -9.44
CA GLN A 72 -1.43 -10.10 -8.13
C GLN A 72 -2.55 -9.07 -8.01
N PHE A 73 -2.35 -7.87 -8.56
CA PHE A 73 -3.36 -6.83 -8.55
C PHE A 73 -4.61 -7.23 -9.35
N LYS A 74 -4.43 -7.83 -10.53
CA LYS A 74 -5.53 -8.40 -11.34
C LYS A 74 -6.30 -9.48 -10.58
N LYS A 75 -5.62 -10.32 -9.77
CA LYS A 75 -6.31 -11.29 -8.90
C LYS A 75 -7.18 -10.62 -7.84
N TYR A 76 -6.74 -9.50 -7.25
CA TYR A 76 -7.55 -8.74 -6.31
C TYR A 76 -8.78 -8.13 -6.99
N TYR A 77 -8.60 -7.54 -8.17
CA TYR A 77 -9.72 -7.07 -8.98
C TYR A 77 -10.74 -8.18 -9.26
N GLN A 78 -10.29 -9.35 -9.70
CA GLN A 78 -11.18 -10.49 -9.95
C GLN A 78 -11.93 -10.95 -8.70
N LYS A 79 -11.31 -10.88 -7.52
CA LYS A 79 -11.99 -11.15 -6.25
C LYS A 79 -13.02 -10.06 -5.92
N ALA A 80 -12.69 -8.79 -6.18
CA ALA A 80 -13.59 -7.67 -5.94
C ALA A 80 -14.85 -7.76 -6.82
N VAL A 81 -14.73 -8.13 -8.08
CA VAL A 81 -15.85 -8.34 -9.01
C VAL A 81 -16.79 -9.47 -8.55
N ARG A 82 -16.24 -10.52 -7.94
CA ARG A 82 -17.04 -11.67 -7.44
C ARG A 82 -17.76 -11.38 -6.12
N ALA A 83 -17.32 -10.36 -5.39
CA ALA A 83 -17.95 -9.99 -4.14
C ALA A 83 -19.21 -9.15 -4.40
N LYS A 84 -20.20 -9.27 -3.51
CA LYS A 84 -21.42 -8.45 -3.57
C LYS A 84 -21.10 -6.98 -3.28
N GLY A 85 -21.81 -6.07 -3.94
CA GLY A 85 -21.68 -4.62 -3.75
C GLY A 85 -20.81 -3.94 -4.81
N ASP A 86 -20.35 -2.74 -4.49
CA ASP A 86 -19.53 -1.94 -5.41
C ASP A 86 -18.12 -2.53 -5.56
N THR A 87 -17.71 -2.75 -6.81
CA THR A 87 -16.42 -3.38 -7.13
C THR A 87 -15.24 -2.50 -6.71
N GLY A 88 -15.36 -1.18 -6.80
CA GLY A 88 -14.33 -0.25 -6.40
C GLY A 88 -14.09 -0.28 -4.90
N GLN A 89 -15.16 -0.25 -4.11
CA GLN A 89 -15.12 -0.39 -2.66
C GLN A 89 -14.53 -1.74 -2.24
N ASN A 90 -15.00 -2.83 -2.84
CA ASN A 90 -14.50 -4.18 -2.58
C ASN A 90 -13.00 -4.29 -2.88
N LEU A 91 -12.52 -3.65 -3.97
CA LEU A 91 -11.11 -3.65 -4.32
C LEU A 91 -10.27 -2.94 -3.25
N VAL A 92 -10.70 -1.77 -2.80
CA VAL A 92 -10.01 -1.01 -1.73
C VAL A 92 -10.01 -1.83 -0.43
N GLY A 93 -11.15 -2.40 -0.04
CA GLY A 93 -11.25 -3.26 1.13
C GLY A 93 -10.25 -4.43 1.08
N ILE A 94 -10.17 -5.14 -0.05
CA ILE A 94 -9.21 -6.24 -0.23
C ILE A 94 -7.75 -5.75 -0.12
N LEU A 95 -7.44 -4.56 -0.61
CA LEU A 95 -6.10 -3.99 -0.53
C LEU A 95 -5.72 -3.59 0.91
N GLU A 96 -6.67 -3.06 1.68
CA GLU A 96 -6.47 -2.73 3.09
C GLU A 96 -6.44 -3.96 4.02
N MET A 97 -7.08 -5.07 3.63
CA MET A 97 -6.98 -6.34 4.35
C MET A 97 -5.59 -6.99 4.30
N ARG A 98 -4.68 -6.51 3.48
CA ARG A 98 -3.33 -7.10 3.36
C ARG A 98 -2.51 -6.88 4.62
N LEU A 99 -1.75 -7.90 5.01
CA LEU A 99 -0.87 -7.83 6.19
C LEU A 99 0.11 -6.65 6.13
N ASP A 100 0.72 -6.37 4.96
CA ASP A 100 1.62 -5.24 4.79
C ASP A 100 0.90 -3.88 4.91
N ALA A 101 -0.36 -3.80 4.46
CA ALA A 101 -1.19 -2.61 4.60
C ALA A 101 -1.58 -2.38 6.07
N VAL A 102 -2.12 -3.39 6.77
CA VAL A 102 -2.51 -3.27 8.17
C VAL A 102 -1.32 -2.94 9.06
N LEU A 103 -0.15 -3.57 8.84
CA LEU A 103 1.07 -3.24 9.57
C LEU A 103 1.53 -1.79 9.32
N TYR A 104 1.30 -1.25 8.13
CA TYR A 104 1.57 0.15 7.84
C TYR A 104 0.55 1.07 8.50
N ARG A 105 -0.75 0.72 8.48
CA ARG A 105 -1.83 1.48 9.13
C ARG A 105 -1.71 1.51 10.65
N SER A 106 -1.24 0.42 11.25
CA SER A 106 -0.98 0.36 12.70
C SER A 106 0.18 1.26 13.16
N LYS A 107 0.83 2.00 12.25
CA LYS A 107 1.94 2.92 12.55
C LYS A 107 3.20 2.25 13.11
N MET A 108 3.27 0.91 13.13
CA MET A 108 4.46 0.18 13.60
C MET A 108 5.65 0.28 12.64
N VAL A 109 5.44 0.72 11.41
CA VAL A 109 6.50 0.84 10.40
C VAL A 109 6.33 2.13 9.59
N PRO A 110 7.43 2.75 9.12
CA PRO A 110 7.36 4.06 8.47
C PRO A 110 6.78 4.02 7.05
N THR A 111 6.80 2.87 6.37
CA THR A 111 6.35 2.75 4.97
C THR A 111 5.78 1.39 4.67
N VAL A 112 4.92 1.29 3.65
CA VAL A 112 4.44 0.00 3.12
C VAL A 112 5.59 -0.90 2.66
N PHE A 113 6.69 -0.32 2.17
CA PHE A 113 7.88 -1.09 1.79
C PHE A 113 8.61 -1.66 3.01
N ALA A 114 8.69 -0.89 4.11
CA ALA A 114 9.24 -1.38 5.37
C ALA A 114 8.34 -2.47 5.97
N ALA A 115 7.00 -2.30 5.91
CA ALA A 115 6.05 -3.33 6.33
C ALA A 115 6.31 -4.66 5.60
N ARG A 116 6.48 -4.59 4.30
CA ARG A 116 6.78 -5.78 3.49
C ARG A 116 8.13 -6.40 3.84
N GLN A 117 9.15 -5.58 4.07
CA GLN A 117 10.47 -6.06 4.46
C GLN A 117 10.46 -6.76 5.82
N VAL A 118 9.86 -6.13 6.83
CA VAL A 118 9.72 -6.67 8.18
C VAL A 118 8.94 -7.99 8.16
N THR A 119 7.86 -8.05 7.37
CA THR A 119 7.09 -9.29 7.20
C THR A 119 7.91 -10.38 6.52
N ASN A 120 8.56 -10.09 5.39
CA ASN A 120 9.34 -11.08 4.63
C ASN A 120 10.52 -11.64 5.44
N HIS A 121 11.10 -10.82 6.32
CA HIS A 121 12.14 -11.27 7.27
C HIS A 121 11.56 -12.12 8.42
N GLY A 122 10.24 -12.29 8.48
CA GLY A 122 9.56 -13.11 9.47
C GLY A 122 9.57 -12.52 10.88
N HIS A 123 9.52 -11.19 10.97
CA HIS A 123 9.42 -10.44 12.20
C HIS A 123 7.99 -10.21 12.68
N VAL A 124 7.00 -10.62 11.90
CA VAL A 124 5.56 -10.47 12.19
C VAL A 124 4.98 -11.80 12.64
N LEU A 125 4.15 -11.75 13.66
CA LEU A 125 3.27 -12.81 14.11
C LEU A 125 1.84 -12.46 13.67
N LEU A 126 1.12 -13.43 13.15
CA LEU A 126 -0.31 -13.36 12.85
C LEU A 126 -1.01 -14.40 13.75
N ASN A 127 -1.88 -13.95 14.64
CA ASN A 127 -2.55 -14.79 15.63
C ASN A 127 -1.55 -15.71 16.39
N GLY A 128 -0.43 -15.13 16.84
CA GLY A 128 0.64 -15.81 17.54
C GLY A 128 1.60 -16.66 16.67
N LYS A 129 1.30 -16.88 15.39
CA LYS A 129 2.11 -17.68 14.47
C LYS A 129 2.97 -16.80 13.57
N ARG A 130 4.23 -17.22 13.34
CA ARG A 130 5.13 -16.51 12.42
C ARG A 130 4.54 -16.44 11.01
N CYS A 131 4.45 -15.23 10.47
CA CYS A 131 4.04 -14.99 9.09
C CYS A 131 5.15 -14.24 8.33
N ASN A 132 5.53 -14.75 7.14
CA ASN A 132 6.51 -14.12 6.26
C ASN A 132 5.93 -13.74 4.90
N ILE A 133 4.59 -13.80 4.75
CA ILE A 133 3.89 -13.50 3.51
C ILE A 133 3.13 -12.19 3.66
N ALA A 134 3.67 -11.11 3.12
CA ALA A 134 3.09 -9.76 3.22
C ALA A 134 1.71 -9.60 2.55
N SER A 135 1.37 -10.49 1.63
CA SER A 135 0.12 -10.46 0.86
C SER A 135 -1.03 -11.28 1.49
N VAL A 136 -0.84 -11.83 2.68
CA VAL A 136 -1.93 -12.50 3.42
C VAL A 136 -3.05 -11.50 3.65
N LEU A 137 -4.28 -11.92 3.42
CA LEU A 137 -5.47 -11.13 3.69
C LEU A 137 -5.95 -11.45 5.11
N LEU A 138 -5.98 -10.44 5.94
CA LEU A 138 -6.48 -10.50 7.31
C LEU A 138 -8.01 -10.54 7.31
N ARG A 139 -8.57 -11.16 8.32
CA ARG A 139 -10.01 -11.15 8.60
C ARG A 139 -10.28 -10.23 9.79
N PRO A 140 -11.48 -9.65 9.89
CA PRO A 140 -11.89 -8.97 11.11
C PRO A 140 -11.66 -9.85 12.34
N GLY A 141 -10.99 -9.30 13.34
CA GLY A 141 -10.58 -9.99 14.55
C GLY A 141 -9.15 -10.56 14.54
N ASP A 142 -8.48 -10.64 13.39
CA ASP A 142 -7.07 -11.07 13.34
C ASP A 142 -6.15 -10.08 14.05
N GLU A 143 -5.21 -10.63 14.83
CA GLU A 143 -4.21 -9.87 15.57
C GLU A 143 -2.83 -10.05 14.93
N ILE A 144 -2.12 -8.95 14.77
CA ILE A 144 -0.72 -8.93 14.35
C ILE A 144 0.15 -8.43 15.50
N ALA A 145 1.34 -9.01 15.65
CA ALA A 145 2.32 -8.59 16.64
C ALA A 145 3.73 -8.58 16.05
N LEU A 146 4.59 -7.71 16.55
CA LEU A 146 6.01 -7.74 16.22
C LEU A 146 6.73 -8.68 17.18
N LYS A 147 7.68 -9.46 16.65
CA LYS A 147 8.60 -10.27 17.48
C LYS A 147 9.54 -9.38 18.29
N GLU A 148 10.01 -9.87 19.44
CA GLU A 148 10.93 -9.15 20.32
C GLU A 148 12.12 -8.54 19.59
N LYS A 149 12.75 -9.29 18.68
CA LYS A 149 13.89 -8.80 17.88
C LYS A 149 13.53 -7.61 16.98
N ALA A 150 12.27 -7.48 16.59
CA ALA A 150 11.81 -6.41 15.71
C ALA A 150 11.42 -5.14 16.47
N LYS A 151 11.09 -5.23 17.75
CA LYS A 151 10.71 -4.10 18.60
C LYS A 151 11.85 -3.08 18.74
N ASN A 152 13.09 -3.55 18.72
CA ASN A 152 14.30 -2.72 18.87
C ASN A 152 14.83 -2.16 17.53
N ILE A 153 14.12 -2.37 16.42
CA ILE A 153 14.53 -1.81 15.13
C ILE A 153 14.31 -0.29 15.15
N PRO A 154 15.35 0.55 14.92
CA PRO A 154 15.21 2.02 15.00
C PRO A 154 14.06 2.56 14.17
N ALA A 155 13.88 2.06 12.94
CA ALA A 155 12.79 2.47 12.06
C ALA A 155 11.38 2.15 12.60
N VAL A 156 11.24 1.14 13.46
CA VAL A 156 9.98 0.81 14.15
C VAL A 156 9.71 1.82 15.25
N LEU A 157 10.71 2.09 16.09
CA LEU A 157 10.60 3.06 17.18
C LEU A 157 10.32 4.47 16.66
N GLU A 158 11.02 4.91 15.62
CA GLU A 158 10.78 6.18 14.95
C GLU A 158 9.37 6.26 14.36
N ALA A 159 8.86 5.18 13.76
CA ALA A 159 7.53 5.16 13.18
C ALA A 159 6.43 5.30 14.24
N ILE A 160 6.58 4.67 15.40
CA ILE A 160 5.64 4.75 16.52
C ILE A 160 5.66 6.16 17.12
N ALA A 161 6.84 6.76 17.30
CA ALA A 161 7.00 8.09 17.84
C ALA A 161 6.56 9.21 16.89
N SER A 162 6.49 8.95 15.58
CA SER A 162 6.14 9.95 14.57
C SER A 162 4.70 10.45 14.74
N VAL A 163 4.47 11.75 14.61
CA VAL A 163 3.14 12.38 14.63
C VAL A 163 2.53 12.51 13.24
N GLU A 164 3.24 12.09 12.19
CA GLU A 164 2.82 12.31 10.79
C GLU A 164 1.57 11.54 10.37
N ARG A 165 1.18 10.51 11.11
CA ARG A 165 0.06 9.64 10.73
C ARG A 165 -0.69 9.17 11.97
N ASP A 166 -2.00 9.10 11.84
CA ASP A 166 -2.88 8.50 12.83
C ASP A 166 -3.24 7.06 12.46
N VAL A 167 -3.60 6.28 13.46
CA VAL A 167 -4.13 4.93 13.26
C VAL A 167 -5.61 5.07 12.89
N PRO A 168 -6.06 4.53 11.75
CA PRO A 168 -7.46 4.63 11.36
C PRO A 168 -8.35 3.71 12.23
N GLU A 169 -9.62 4.06 12.36
CA GLU A 169 -10.60 3.37 13.23
C GLU A 169 -10.78 1.87 12.96
N TYR A 170 -10.51 1.42 11.73
CA TYR A 170 -10.61 0.00 11.37
C TYR A 170 -9.40 -0.85 11.80
N VAL A 171 -8.42 -0.21 12.50
CA VAL A 171 -7.26 -0.86 13.10
C VAL A 171 -7.09 -0.38 14.51
N GLU A 172 -7.11 -1.28 15.48
CA GLU A 172 -6.73 -0.99 16.86
C GLU A 172 -5.24 -1.30 17.03
N ALA A 173 -4.45 -0.38 17.58
CA ALA A 173 -3.02 -0.58 17.79
C ALA A 173 -2.63 -0.30 19.25
N ASP A 174 -1.93 -1.25 19.87
CA ASP A 174 -1.27 -1.07 21.15
C ASP A 174 0.25 -1.00 20.91
N HIS A 175 0.76 0.22 20.85
CA HIS A 175 2.18 0.47 20.59
C HIS A 175 3.09 0.03 21.73
N ASN A 176 2.59 -0.04 22.97
CA ASN A 176 3.37 -0.52 24.12
C ASN A 176 3.65 -2.03 24.01
N LYS A 177 2.66 -2.78 23.53
CA LYS A 177 2.77 -4.22 23.29
C LYS A 177 3.30 -4.57 21.90
N PHE A 178 3.36 -3.59 20.99
CA PHE A 178 3.68 -3.78 19.57
C PHE A 178 2.70 -4.76 18.89
N THR A 179 1.42 -4.61 19.22
CA THR A 179 0.32 -5.39 18.65
C THR A 179 -0.67 -4.50 17.93
N ALA A 180 -1.37 -5.06 16.95
CA ALA A 180 -2.51 -4.40 16.34
C ALA A 180 -3.55 -5.44 15.91
N ARG A 181 -4.81 -5.04 15.97
CA ARG A 181 -5.96 -5.86 15.60
C ARG A 181 -6.68 -5.23 14.42
N PHE A 182 -7.01 -6.04 13.43
CA PHE A 182 -7.84 -5.63 12.31
C PHE A 182 -9.30 -5.78 12.70
N VAL A 183 -10.02 -4.66 12.84
CA VAL A 183 -11.37 -4.62 13.39
C VAL A 183 -12.42 -4.93 12.32
N ARG A 184 -12.37 -4.21 11.20
CA ARG A 184 -13.34 -4.33 10.10
C ARG A 184 -12.73 -3.95 8.76
N VAL A 185 -13.40 -4.33 7.68
CA VAL A 185 -13.02 -3.89 6.33
C VAL A 185 -13.47 -2.45 6.14
N PRO A 186 -12.55 -1.51 5.78
CA PRO A 186 -12.90 -0.11 5.60
C PRO A 186 -13.61 0.15 4.27
N THR A 187 -14.36 1.25 4.23
CA THR A 187 -14.83 1.89 3.00
C THR A 187 -13.74 2.79 2.40
N LEU A 188 -13.93 3.26 1.16
CA LEU A 188 -12.96 4.14 0.49
C LEU A 188 -12.70 5.43 1.29
N ASP A 189 -13.76 6.02 1.83
CA ASP A 189 -13.72 7.32 2.53
C ASP A 189 -13.01 7.24 3.88
N GLU A 190 -12.98 6.05 4.50
CA GLU A 190 -12.32 5.80 5.78
C GLU A 190 -10.81 5.59 5.63
N VAL A 191 -10.35 5.31 4.41
CA VAL A 191 -8.93 5.05 4.18
C VAL A 191 -8.17 6.37 4.05
N PRO A 192 -7.20 6.67 4.93
CA PRO A 192 -6.47 7.93 4.92
C PRO A 192 -5.44 7.97 3.78
N TYR A 193 -5.94 8.17 2.57
CA TYR A 193 -5.08 8.41 1.41
C TYR A 193 -4.63 9.87 1.36
N PRO A 194 -3.34 10.16 1.20
CA PRO A 194 -2.84 11.52 1.06
C PRO A 194 -3.17 12.15 -0.30
N VAL A 195 -3.65 11.35 -1.24
CA VAL A 195 -4.05 11.76 -2.59
C VAL A 195 -5.37 11.09 -2.96
N GLN A 196 -6.17 11.76 -3.76
CA GLN A 196 -7.43 11.20 -4.23
C GLN A 196 -7.19 9.91 -5.03
N MET A 197 -7.86 8.84 -4.62
CA MET A 197 -7.89 7.55 -5.32
C MET A 197 -9.20 7.38 -6.06
N GLU A 198 -9.12 6.83 -7.26
CA GLU A 198 -10.26 6.68 -8.17
C GLU A 198 -10.42 5.19 -8.55
N PRO A 199 -10.94 4.35 -7.65
CA PRO A 199 -11.07 2.92 -7.90
C PRO A 199 -12.02 2.61 -9.07
N ASN A 200 -12.99 3.47 -9.35
CA ASN A 200 -13.91 3.31 -10.48
C ASN A 200 -13.18 3.31 -11.82
N LEU A 201 -12.21 4.20 -12.01
CA LEU A 201 -11.37 4.21 -13.22
C LEU A 201 -10.51 2.94 -13.35
N VAL A 202 -10.15 2.32 -12.22
CA VAL A 202 -9.45 1.03 -12.21
C VAL A 202 -10.39 -0.09 -12.64
N VAL A 203 -11.65 -0.05 -12.21
CA VAL A 203 -12.69 -1.01 -12.65
C VAL A 203 -12.92 -0.87 -14.16
N GLU A 204 -13.08 0.32 -14.67
CA GLU A 204 -13.22 0.61 -16.11
C GLU A 204 -12.01 0.11 -16.92
N TYR A 205 -10.78 0.30 -16.40
CA TYR A 205 -9.56 -0.20 -17.04
C TYR A 205 -9.56 -1.71 -17.25
N TYR A 206 -10.08 -2.48 -16.31
CA TYR A 206 -10.09 -3.94 -16.38
C TYR A 206 -11.37 -4.54 -17.00
N SER A 207 -12.43 -3.75 -17.17
CA SER A 207 -13.69 -4.18 -17.77
C SER A 207 -13.66 -4.20 -19.32
N ARG A 208 -12.60 -3.66 -19.90
CA ARG A 208 -12.36 -3.65 -21.36
C ARG A 208 -11.90 -5.00 -21.87
#